data_f0405da9755fb80b5e5bbaf59a52127c
#
_entry.id   f0405da9755fb80b5e5bbaf59a52127c
#
_cell.length_a   1.000
_cell.length_b   1.000
_cell.length_c   1.000
_cell.angle_alpha   90.00
_cell.angle_beta   90.00
_cell.angle_gamma   90.00
#
_symmetry.space_group_name_H-M   'P 1'
#
loop_
_entity.id
_entity.type
_entity.pdbx_description
1 polymer ?
#
loop_
_entity_poly.entity_id
_entity_poly.type
_entity_poly.pdbx_seq_one_letter_code
_entity_poly.pdbx_strand_id
1 'polypeptide(L)'
;MRDDILKKLSALTEEEQFTPVGEGDSERSIYSKPGRFIIERRTISSISTGEATAAVCMRSHPRFRQFPAHTHDFIEIMYVCGGSITHEIGGVPVTVHEGDLIVLGLDTKHSIQPSTISDIGINLIISVDLFEVLLNTLRHDSTLSTRSLASLLVRDGQDRFLLFKSSEHIEITNLLENMIYSVIFKEKVDGYILEQSVKLLLCYLCSLPNEDSQYEDENGYTEGVKKKVIKYIRSSYSSATLTEAAQMLGLSPTYLSRWICRHFGVSFKELLMRERFDVASDLLRTTALPIGDIIVHIGYENSSYFHKEFKKRFGMTPKSYRRQGT
;
A
#
# COMPACT_ATOMS: atom_id res chain seq x y z
N MET A 1 -9.44 -13.07 16.19
CA MET A 1 -8.34 -13.27 17.21
C MET A 1 -8.94 -13.73 18.52
N ARG A 2 -8.28 -14.67 19.23
CA ARG A 2 -8.71 -15.16 20.56
C ARG A 2 -8.64 -14.05 21.59
N ASP A 3 -9.61 -13.99 22.52
CA ASP A 3 -9.73 -12.93 23.53
C ASP A 3 -8.54 -12.88 24.50
N ASP A 4 -7.95 -14.03 24.85
CA ASP A 4 -6.79 -14.09 25.74
C ASP A 4 -5.52 -13.52 25.10
N ILE A 5 -5.34 -13.73 23.79
CA ILE A 5 -4.25 -13.14 22.99
C ILE A 5 -4.43 -11.62 22.89
N LEU A 6 -5.63 -11.18 22.48
CA LEU A 6 -5.93 -9.74 22.37
C LEU A 6 -5.74 -9.03 23.70
N LYS A 7 -6.23 -9.61 24.80
CA LYS A 7 -6.06 -9.04 26.15
C LYS A 7 -4.58 -8.88 26.50
N LYS A 8 -3.75 -9.85 26.13
CA LYS A 8 -2.31 -9.79 26.41
C LYS A 8 -1.60 -8.74 25.55
N LEU A 9 -1.97 -8.66 24.25
CA LEU A 9 -1.41 -7.68 23.31
C LEU A 9 -1.88 -6.25 23.58
N SER A 10 -3.11 -6.08 24.10
CA SER A 10 -3.65 -4.75 24.45
C SER A 10 -2.98 -4.14 25.68
N ALA A 11 -2.33 -4.97 26.53
CA ALA A 11 -1.57 -4.45 27.65
C ALA A 11 -0.44 -3.52 27.15
N LEU A 12 -0.23 -2.41 27.86
CA LEU A 12 0.87 -1.51 27.56
C LEU A 12 2.22 -2.20 27.79
N THR A 13 3.09 -2.13 26.82
CA THR A 13 4.48 -2.60 26.97
C THR A 13 5.29 -1.63 27.83
N GLU A 14 6.43 -2.07 28.37
CA GLU A 14 7.33 -1.16 29.08
C GLU A 14 7.75 0.02 28.20
N GLU A 15 8.02 -0.23 26.94
CA GLU A 15 8.39 0.80 25.97
C GLU A 15 7.27 1.84 25.77
N GLU A 16 6.01 1.45 25.77
CA GLU A 16 4.86 2.34 25.65
C GLU A 16 4.54 3.13 26.92
N GLN A 17 4.90 2.59 28.10
CA GLN A 17 4.69 3.24 29.40
C GLN A 17 5.69 4.37 29.66
N PHE A 18 6.93 4.24 29.18
CA PHE A 18 8.04 5.15 29.52
C PHE A 18 8.37 6.15 28.40
N THR A 19 7.77 6.07 27.23
CA THR A 19 8.06 7.00 26.14
C THR A 19 6.95 8.07 26.06
N PRO A 20 7.29 9.38 26.16
CA PRO A 20 6.33 10.45 25.98
C PRO A 20 5.67 10.41 24.60
N VAL A 21 4.37 10.67 24.54
CA VAL A 21 3.63 10.78 23.27
C VAL A 21 4.24 11.91 22.44
N GLY A 22 4.77 11.58 21.27
CA GLY A 22 5.27 12.56 20.28
C GLY A 22 6.76 12.81 20.22
N GLU A 23 7.57 12.30 21.14
CA GLU A 23 9.04 12.38 21.06
C GLU A 23 9.62 10.97 20.87
N GLY A 24 9.95 10.65 19.63
CA GLY A 24 10.39 9.31 19.29
C GLY A 24 11.73 9.23 18.58
N ASP A 25 12.84 9.48 19.29
CA ASP A 25 14.07 8.74 19.01
C ASP A 25 14.00 7.47 19.84
N SER A 26 13.55 6.37 19.20
CA SER A 26 13.69 5.07 19.84
C SER A 26 15.16 4.67 19.73
N GLU A 27 15.94 4.96 20.77
CA GLU A 27 17.21 4.29 21.03
C GLU A 27 16.97 2.79 21.26
N ARG A 28 16.51 2.12 20.22
CA ARG A 28 16.54 0.66 20.21
C ARG A 28 17.96 0.27 19.84
N SER A 29 18.62 -0.44 20.70
CA SER A 29 19.94 -1.08 20.48
C SER A 29 19.97 -1.99 19.23
N ILE A 30 18.83 -2.19 18.59
CA ILE A 30 18.62 -2.97 17.36
C ILE A 30 18.91 -2.14 16.10
N TYR A 31 18.90 -0.80 16.20
CA TYR A 31 18.97 0.09 15.03
C TYR A 31 20.31 0.82 15.00
N SER A 32 21.26 0.27 14.26
CA SER A 32 22.65 0.73 14.29
C SER A 32 22.97 1.99 13.51
N LYS A 33 22.00 2.54 12.72
CA LYS A 33 22.22 3.77 11.93
C LYS A 33 20.93 4.57 11.77
N PRO A 34 20.97 5.93 11.83
CA PRO A 34 19.84 6.77 11.53
C PRO A 34 19.30 6.50 10.11
N GLY A 35 18.01 6.24 10.01
CA GLY A 35 17.30 6.04 8.74
C GLY A 35 17.46 4.68 8.05
N ARG A 36 18.25 3.75 8.63
CA ARG A 36 18.35 2.38 8.12
C ARG A 36 18.42 1.38 9.25
N PHE A 37 17.49 0.44 9.29
CA PHE A 37 17.48 -0.66 10.22
C PHE A 37 18.21 -1.86 9.62
N ILE A 38 19.30 -2.26 10.26
CA ILE A 38 20.09 -3.44 9.91
C ILE A 38 19.94 -4.41 11.06
N ILE A 39 19.46 -5.61 10.78
CA ILE A 39 19.43 -6.66 11.78
C ILE A 39 20.72 -7.47 11.66
N GLU A 40 21.60 -7.32 12.65
CA GLU A 40 22.70 -8.24 12.82
C GLU A 40 22.16 -9.63 13.21
N ARG A 41 22.73 -10.71 12.66
CA ARG A 41 22.34 -12.10 12.99
C ARG A 41 22.21 -12.37 14.49
N ARG A 42 23.03 -11.71 15.32
CA ARG A 42 22.99 -11.81 16.79
C ARG A 42 21.76 -11.16 17.42
N THR A 43 21.19 -10.18 16.78
CA THR A 43 20.06 -9.42 17.32
C THR A 43 18.73 -10.15 17.15
N ILE A 44 18.56 -10.91 16.06
CA ILE A 44 17.37 -11.77 15.87
C ILE A 44 17.32 -12.84 16.95
N SER A 45 18.47 -13.47 17.27
CA SER A 45 18.55 -14.52 18.27
C SER A 45 18.30 -14.04 19.71
N SER A 46 18.66 -12.81 20.05
CA SER A 46 18.49 -12.28 21.41
C SER A 46 17.07 -11.88 21.77
N ILE A 47 16.22 -11.63 20.77
CA ILE A 47 14.85 -11.13 20.96
C ILE A 47 13.83 -12.26 21.10
N SER A 48 14.04 -13.42 20.45
CA SER A 48 13.01 -14.44 20.36
C SER A 48 13.27 -15.76 21.08
N THR A 49 14.50 -16.23 21.20
CA THR A 49 14.76 -17.61 21.65
C THR A 49 16.01 -17.84 22.50
N GLY A 50 16.87 -16.86 22.66
CA GLY A 50 18.16 -17.06 23.38
C GLY A 50 19.19 -17.95 22.66
N GLU A 51 18.96 -18.38 21.42
CA GLU A 51 19.88 -19.19 20.62
C GLU A 51 20.22 -18.57 19.26
N ALA A 52 21.45 -18.75 18.82
CA ALA A 52 22.13 -17.98 17.77
C ALA A 52 21.71 -18.22 16.31
N THR A 53 20.50 -18.75 16.00
CA THR A 53 20.10 -19.16 14.65
C THR A 53 18.68 -18.78 14.24
N ALA A 54 17.96 -17.95 15.00
CA ALA A 54 16.59 -17.60 14.62
C ALA A 54 16.61 -16.68 13.38
N ALA A 55 16.21 -17.23 12.24
CA ALA A 55 16.02 -16.48 10.99
C ALA A 55 14.67 -15.73 10.96
N VAL A 56 13.83 -15.89 11.98
CA VAL A 56 12.52 -15.24 12.17
C VAL A 56 12.43 -14.64 13.57
N CYS A 57 11.94 -13.40 13.64
CA CYS A 57 11.59 -12.74 14.89
C CYS A 57 10.15 -12.23 14.82
N MET A 58 9.40 -12.35 15.92
CA MET A 58 8.07 -11.75 16.08
C MET A 58 8.08 -10.77 17.22
N ARG A 59 7.47 -9.59 17.03
CA ARG A 59 7.33 -8.58 18.08
C ARG A 59 6.09 -7.72 17.89
N SER A 60 5.57 -7.17 18.97
CA SER A 60 4.51 -6.17 18.92
C SER A 60 5.00 -4.87 18.27
N HIS A 61 4.16 -4.28 17.44
CA HIS A 61 4.37 -2.93 16.94
C HIS A 61 4.06 -1.93 18.07
N PRO A 62 4.97 -1.00 18.44
CA PRO A 62 4.71 -0.02 19.48
C PRO A 62 3.72 1.04 19.01
N ARG A 63 2.79 1.39 19.91
CA ARG A 63 1.69 2.33 19.66
C ARG A 63 2.07 3.77 20.07
N PHE A 64 1.17 4.72 19.76
CA PHE A 64 1.15 6.12 20.23
C PHE A 64 2.22 7.04 19.66
N ARG A 65 3.12 6.56 18.83
CA ARG A 65 4.19 7.36 18.25
C ARG A 65 4.34 7.14 16.76
N GLN A 66 4.89 8.16 16.11
CA GLN A 66 5.29 8.04 14.72
C GLN A 66 6.61 7.28 14.61
N PHE A 67 6.67 6.33 13.69
CA PHE A 67 7.94 5.79 13.22
C PHE A 67 8.44 6.64 12.07
N PRO A 68 9.63 7.25 12.19
CA PRO A 68 10.18 8.07 11.12
C PRO A 68 10.50 7.22 9.88
N ALA A 69 10.65 7.89 8.73
CA ALA A 69 10.98 7.21 7.49
C ALA A 69 12.31 6.46 7.59
N HIS A 70 12.28 5.17 7.29
CA HIS A 70 13.41 4.26 7.39
C HIS A 70 13.36 3.17 6.31
N THR A 71 14.45 2.42 6.21
CA THR A 71 14.57 1.23 5.36
C THR A 71 15.14 0.08 6.19
N HIS A 72 14.97 -1.14 5.72
CA HIS A 72 15.56 -2.34 6.35
C HIS A 72 16.09 -3.32 5.31
N ASP A 73 17.00 -4.18 5.72
CA ASP A 73 17.66 -5.20 4.89
C ASP A 73 17.11 -6.63 5.12
N PHE A 74 15.88 -6.71 5.61
CA PHE A 74 15.13 -7.93 5.86
C PHE A 74 13.72 -7.81 5.29
N ILE A 75 12.99 -8.89 5.21
CA ILE A 75 11.57 -8.90 4.89
C ILE A 75 10.77 -8.69 6.17
N GLU A 76 9.87 -7.72 6.17
CA GLU A 76 8.95 -7.46 7.28
C GLU A 76 7.53 -7.79 6.87
N ILE A 77 6.85 -8.60 7.67
CA ILE A 77 5.42 -8.84 7.55
C ILE A 77 4.74 -8.24 8.76
N MET A 78 3.89 -7.24 8.56
CA MET A 78 3.03 -6.74 9.64
C MET A 78 1.64 -7.33 9.49
N TYR A 79 1.15 -7.96 10.56
CA TYR A 79 -0.22 -8.42 10.71
C TYR A 79 -0.96 -7.54 11.71
N VAL A 80 -2.14 -7.04 11.34
CA VAL A 80 -2.97 -6.21 12.22
C VAL A 80 -3.97 -7.10 12.96
N CYS A 81 -3.77 -7.21 14.27
CA CYS A 81 -4.59 -8.03 15.17
C CYS A 81 -5.86 -7.32 15.64
N GLY A 82 -5.89 -5.99 15.58
CA GLY A 82 -7.03 -5.15 15.95
C GLY A 82 -6.84 -3.73 15.44
N GLY A 83 -7.94 -3.06 15.10
CA GLY A 83 -7.94 -1.69 14.59
C GLY A 83 -7.34 -1.56 13.19
N SER A 84 -6.45 -0.56 13.01
CA SER A 84 -5.77 -0.33 11.74
C SER A 84 -4.44 0.39 11.91
N ILE A 85 -3.46 0.09 11.05
CA ILE A 85 -2.14 0.72 11.07
C ILE A 85 -1.86 1.31 9.70
N THR A 86 -1.44 2.58 9.66
CA THR A 86 -1.17 3.29 8.42
C THR A 86 0.34 3.48 8.22
N HIS A 87 0.85 2.87 7.17
CA HIS A 87 2.19 3.11 6.64
C HIS A 87 2.17 4.26 5.64
N GLU A 88 3.29 4.94 5.48
CA GLU A 88 3.53 5.86 4.37
C GLU A 88 4.70 5.30 3.55
N ILE A 89 4.43 4.84 2.34
CA ILE A 89 5.40 4.17 1.45
C ILE A 89 5.44 4.95 0.13
N GLY A 90 6.62 5.38 -0.31
CA GLY A 90 6.73 6.23 -1.51
C GLY A 90 5.95 7.55 -1.41
N GLY A 91 5.66 8.02 -0.18
CA GLY A 91 4.80 9.18 0.08
C GLY A 91 3.29 8.89 -0.04
N VAL A 92 2.88 7.63 -0.04
CA VAL A 92 1.49 7.18 -0.12
C VAL A 92 1.05 6.56 1.20
N PRO A 93 -0.08 6.97 1.80
CA PRO A 93 -0.63 6.28 2.95
C PRO A 93 -1.23 4.93 2.52
N VAL A 94 -0.76 3.87 3.15
CA VAL A 94 -1.24 2.48 2.99
C VAL A 94 -1.78 2.03 4.34
N THR A 95 -3.09 1.87 4.45
CA THR A 95 -3.73 1.44 5.70
C THR A 95 -4.00 -0.07 5.65
N VAL A 96 -3.47 -0.77 6.65
CA VAL A 96 -3.71 -2.19 6.89
C VAL A 96 -4.76 -2.32 7.98
N HIS A 97 -5.83 -3.05 7.70
CA HIS A 97 -6.95 -3.24 8.62
C HIS A 97 -6.84 -4.55 9.40
N GLU A 98 -7.64 -4.66 10.46
CA GLU A 98 -7.73 -5.88 11.27
C GLU A 98 -7.91 -7.13 10.40
N GLY A 99 -7.10 -8.15 10.65
CA GLY A 99 -7.10 -9.41 9.93
C GLY A 99 -6.29 -9.40 8.63
N ASP A 100 -5.83 -8.24 8.18
CA ASP A 100 -5.01 -8.10 6.97
C ASP A 100 -3.51 -8.03 7.31
N LEU A 101 -2.68 -8.21 6.31
CA LEU A 101 -1.24 -8.12 6.46
C LEU A 101 -0.57 -7.39 5.29
N ILE A 102 0.54 -6.71 5.59
CA ILE A 102 1.43 -6.11 4.61
C ILE A 102 2.80 -6.77 4.68
N VAL A 103 3.38 -7.03 3.52
CA VAL A 103 4.75 -7.55 3.38
C VAL A 103 5.61 -6.46 2.75
N LEU A 104 6.63 -6.01 3.46
CA LEU A 104 7.57 -4.98 3.01
C LEU A 104 8.84 -5.64 2.48
N GLY A 105 9.25 -5.22 1.29
CA GLY A 105 10.46 -5.70 0.61
C GLY A 105 11.74 -5.06 1.14
N LEU A 106 12.85 -5.54 0.62
CA LEU A 106 14.18 -5.03 0.96
C LEU A 106 14.33 -3.56 0.56
N ASP A 107 14.97 -2.78 1.43
CA ASP A 107 15.27 -1.36 1.23
C ASP A 107 14.02 -0.47 0.95
N THR A 108 12.80 -1.00 1.16
CA THR A 108 11.55 -0.24 1.03
C THR A 108 11.52 0.88 2.05
N LYS A 109 11.49 2.12 1.57
CA LYS A 109 11.42 3.30 2.43
C LYS A 109 10.00 3.54 2.89
N HIS A 110 9.78 3.43 4.19
CA HIS A 110 8.47 3.65 4.78
C HIS A 110 8.53 4.36 6.13
N SER A 111 7.44 5.00 6.51
CA SER A 111 7.18 5.50 7.87
C SER A 111 5.83 4.96 8.33
N ILE A 112 5.57 4.98 9.65
CA ILE A 112 4.30 4.52 10.22
C ILE A 112 3.71 5.66 11.04
N GLN A 113 2.43 5.95 10.81
CA GLN A 113 1.71 6.98 11.53
C GLN A 113 1.45 6.56 12.98
N PRO A 114 1.26 7.51 13.92
CA PRO A 114 0.88 7.18 15.28
C PRO A 114 -0.40 6.35 15.31
N SER A 115 -0.37 5.24 16.02
CA SER A 115 -1.52 4.36 16.23
C SER A 115 -2.15 4.59 17.60
N THR A 116 -3.40 4.15 17.78
CA THR A 116 -4.17 4.27 19.02
C THR A 116 -4.04 3.02 19.89
N ILE A 117 -4.68 3.03 21.06
CA ILE A 117 -4.66 1.88 21.97
C ILE A 117 -5.34 0.63 21.39
N SER A 118 -6.28 0.82 20.46
CA SER A 118 -6.99 -0.27 19.78
C SER A 118 -6.24 -0.83 18.58
N ASP A 119 -5.22 -0.14 18.08
CA ASP A 119 -4.47 -0.54 16.91
C ASP A 119 -3.33 -1.47 17.33
N ILE A 120 -3.51 -2.75 17.10
CA ILE A 120 -2.60 -3.80 17.55
C ILE A 120 -1.95 -4.46 16.34
N GLY A 121 -0.65 -4.26 16.18
CA GLY A 121 0.15 -4.86 15.10
C GLY A 121 1.21 -5.82 15.63
N ILE A 122 1.49 -6.86 14.88
CA ILE A 122 2.59 -7.80 15.10
C ILE A 122 3.48 -7.81 13.87
N ASN A 123 4.77 -7.55 14.07
CA ASN A 123 5.79 -7.62 13.04
C ASN A 123 6.47 -8.98 13.07
N LEU A 124 6.48 -9.67 11.92
CA LEU A 124 7.33 -10.82 11.64
C LEU A 124 8.51 -10.31 10.81
N ILE A 125 9.70 -10.47 11.33
CA ILE A 125 10.95 -10.08 10.70
C ILE A 125 11.63 -11.36 10.22
N ILE A 126 11.91 -11.45 8.92
CA ILE A 126 12.42 -12.66 8.26
C ILE A 126 13.73 -12.31 7.58
N SER A 127 14.79 -13.08 7.88
CA SER A 127 16.08 -12.88 7.20
C SER A 127 15.96 -13.17 5.70
N VAL A 128 16.75 -12.47 4.89
CA VAL A 128 16.80 -12.66 3.43
C VAL A 128 17.11 -14.11 3.09
N ASP A 129 18.12 -14.68 3.74
CA ASP A 129 18.58 -16.06 3.50
C ASP A 129 17.43 -17.08 3.66
N LEU A 130 16.64 -16.94 4.75
CA LEU A 130 15.48 -17.81 4.98
C LEU A 130 14.39 -17.56 3.94
N PHE A 131 14.05 -16.29 3.67
CA PHE A 131 13.00 -15.95 2.73
C PHE A 131 13.30 -16.47 1.33
N GLU A 132 14.56 -16.37 0.86
CA GLU A 132 15.01 -16.96 -0.42
C GLU A 132 14.87 -18.47 -0.44
N VAL A 133 15.29 -19.15 0.63
CA VAL A 133 15.14 -20.62 0.73
C VAL A 133 13.67 -21.01 0.67
N LEU A 134 12.81 -20.31 1.39
CA LEU A 134 11.36 -20.58 1.40
C LEU A 134 10.75 -20.36 0.01
N LEU A 135 11.05 -19.24 -0.65
CA LEU A 135 10.58 -18.96 -2.00
C LEU A 135 11.06 -20.00 -3.02
N ASN A 136 12.30 -20.47 -2.91
CA ASN A 136 12.82 -21.49 -3.80
C ASN A 136 12.06 -22.83 -3.67
N THR A 137 11.53 -23.13 -2.49
CA THR A 137 10.68 -24.32 -2.30
C THR A 137 9.27 -24.16 -2.90
N LEU A 138 8.82 -22.92 -3.11
CA LEU A 138 7.50 -22.59 -3.68
C LEU A 138 7.54 -22.45 -5.22
N ARG A 139 8.72 -22.37 -5.84
CA ARG A 139 8.90 -22.11 -7.27
C ARG A 139 8.37 -23.19 -8.22
N HIS A 140 7.87 -24.31 -7.73
CA HIS A 140 7.24 -25.32 -8.58
C HIS A 140 5.89 -24.85 -9.15
N ASP A 141 5.24 -23.85 -8.51
CA ASP A 141 4.05 -23.19 -9.05
C ASP A 141 4.40 -21.76 -9.45
N SER A 142 4.55 -21.49 -10.75
CA SER A 142 4.84 -20.18 -11.31
C SER A 142 3.59 -19.24 -11.28
N THR A 143 2.93 -19.15 -10.13
CA THR A 143 1.79 -18.25 -9.94
C THR A 143 2.24 -16.79 -9.92
N LEU A 144 1.34 -15.86 -10.23
CA LEU A 144 1.59 -14.42 -10.12
C LEU A 144 2.07 -14.06 -8.70
N SER A 145 1.47 -14.67 -7.69
CA SER A 145 1.78 -14.45 -6.27
C SER A 145 3.22 -14.81 -5.90
N THR A 146 3.75 -15.93 -6.43
CA THR A 146 5.15 -16.32 -6.19
C THR A 146 6.13 -15.33 -6.82
N ARG A 147 5.81 -14.79 -8.01
CA ARG A 147 6.65 -13.77 -8.67
C ARG A 147 6.65 -12.46 -7.89
N SER A 148 5.53 -12.07 -7.34
CA SER A 148 5.40 -10.83 -6.57
C SER A 148 6.14 -10.93 -5.24
N LEU A 149 6.04 -12.04 -4.52
CA LEU A 149 6.88 -12.28 -3.33
C LEU A 149 8.37 -12.27 -3.68
N ALA A 150 8.78 -12.84 -4.83
CA ALA A 150 10.16 -12.78 -5.28
C ALA A 150 10.61 -11.35 -5.63
N SER A 151 9.72 -10.48 -6.06
CA SER A 151 10.05 -9.08 -6.36
C SER A 151 10.48 -8.29 -5.14
N LEU A 152 10.03 -8.68 -3.94
CA LEU A 152 10.40 -8.05 -2.67
C LEU A 152 11.89 -8.17 -2.34
N LEU A 153 12.60 -9.12 -2.97
CA LEU A 153 14.04 -9.31 -2.82
C LEU A 153 14.88 -8.42 -3.74
N VAL A 154 14.26 -7.71 -4.68
CA VAL A 154 14.99 -6.90 -5.66
C VAL A 154 15.43 -5.58 -5.03
N ARG A 155 16.73 -5.27 -5.17
CA ARG A 155 17.36 -4.05 -4.67
C ARG A 155 17.67 -3.10 -5.83
N ASP A 156 16.68 -2.37 -6.30
CA ASP A 156 16.82 -1.40 -7.41
C ASP A 156 16.41 0.02 -7.02
N GLY A 157 16.23 0.25 -5.71
CA GLY A 157 15.85 1.55 -5.16
C GLY A 157 14.37 1.88 -5.31
N GLN A 158 13.54 0.90 -5.65
CA GLN A 158 12.08 1.06 -5.65
C GLN A 158 11.47 0.54 -4.35
N ASP A 159 10.48 1.26 -3.84
CA ASP A 159 9.71 0.85 -2.68
C ASP A 159 8.73 -0.25 -3.09
N ARG A 160 8.90 -1.46 -2.53
CA ARG A 160 8.08 -2.64 -2.85
C ARG A 160 7.39 -3.19 -1.63
N PHE A 161 6.10 -3.39 -1.75
CA PHE A 161 5.30 -4.05 -0.73
C PHE A 161 4.13 -4.82 -1.36
N LEU A 162 3.56 -5.74 -0.58
CA LEU A 162 2.37 -6.49 -0.93
C LEU A 162 1.37 -6.36 0.20
N LEU A 163 0.13 -5.99 -0.12
CA LEU A 163 -0.98 -5.95 0.83
C LEU A 163 -1.88 -7.16 0.57
N PHE A 164 -2.15 -7.93 1.61
CA PHE A 164 -3.03 -9.10 1.55
C PHE A 164 -4.26 -8.89 2.42
N LYS A 165 -5.44 -8.99 1.80
CA LYS A 165 -6.73 -9.01 2.49
C LYS A 165 -7.00 -10.42 2.98
N SER A 166 -6.48 -10.75 4.14
CA SER A 166 -6.53 -12.09 4.71
C SER A 166 -7.56 -12.27 5.82
N SER A 167 -8.31 -11.23 6.14
CA SER A 167 -9.32 -11.24 7.21
C SER A 167 -10.41 -12.31 7.03
N GLU A 168 -10.76 -12.65 5.80
CA GLU A 168 -11.77 -13.68 5.48
C GLU A 168 -11.16 -15.09 5.33
N HIS A 169 -9.83 -15.24 5.40
CA HIS A 169 -9.11 -16.51 5.23
C HIS A 169 -8.75 -17.13 6.58
N ILE A 170 -9.62 -18.01 7.06
CA ILE A 170 -9.52 -18.61 8.40
C ILE A 170 -8.24 -19.43 8.60
N GLU A 171 -7.69 -20.04 7.54
CA GLU A 171 -6.43 -20.79 7.57
C GLU A 171 -5.24 -19.88 7.89
N ILE A 172 -5.25 -18.65 7.37
CA ILE A 172 -4.19 -17.64 7.60
C ILE A 172 -4.33 -17.08 9.01
N THR A 173 -5.54 -16.68 9.41
CA THR A 173 -5.79 -16.10 10.72
C THR A 173 -5.51 -17.11 11.84
N ASN A 174 -5.90 -18.37 11.72
CA ASN A 174 -5.60 -19.42 12.69
C ASN A 174 -4.09 -19.71 12.78
N LEU A 175 -3.38 -19.73 11.65
CA LEU A 175 -1.93 -19.93 11.65
C LEU A 175 -1.23 -18.79 12.39
N LEU A 176 -1.58 -17.54 12.08
CA LEU A 176 -1.01 -16.36 12.74
C LEU A 176 -1.33 -16.31 14.22
N GLU A 177 -2.57 -16.66 14.62
CA GLU A 177 -2.94 -16.79 16.04
C GLU A 177 -2.09 -17.83 16.77
N ASN A 178 -1.85 -18.99 16.17
CA ASN A 178 -1.02 -20.03 16.76
C ASN A 178 0.44 -19.60 16.90
N MET A 179 0.98 -18.87 15.90
CA MET A 179 2.33 -18.31 15.96
C MET A 179 2.43 -17.28 17.08
N ILE A 180 1.50 -16.33 17.14
CA ILE A 180 1.44 -15.29 18.17
C ILE A 180 1.27 -15.88 19.55
N TYR A 181 0.35 -16.85 19.72
CA TYR A 181 0.16 -17.56 20.98
C TYR A 181 1.45 -18.21 21.47
N SER A 182 2.18 -18.85 20.56
CA SER A 182 3.43 -19.52 20.91
C SER A 182 4.49 -18.54 21.40
N VAL A 183 4.57 -17.34 20.82
CA VAL A 183 5.54 -16.31 21.22
C VAL A 183 5.14 -15.66 22.57
N ILE A 184 3.84 -15.45 22.80
CA ILE A 184 3.37 -14.72 24.00
C ILE A 184 3.30 -15.61 25.25
N PHE A 185 2.88 -16.85 25.09
CA PHE A 185 2.53 -17.72 26.24
C PHE A 185 3.48 -18.88 26.48
N LYS A 186 4.44 -19.14 25.58
CA LYS A 186 5.46 -20.18 25.82
C LYS A 186 6.76 -19.55 26.30
N GLU A 187 7.38 -20.15 27.29
CA GLU A 187 8.69 -19.72 27.81
C GLU A 187 9.80 -19.84 26.75
N LYS A 188 9.67 -20.82 25.86
CA LYS A 188 10.62 -21.05 24.77
C LYS A 188 9.85 -21.39 23.50
N VAL A 189 10.10 -20.63 22.43
CA VAL A 189 9.57 -20.91 21.09
C VAL A 189 10.59 -21.74 20.33
N ASP A 190 10.14 -22.85 19.75
CA ASP A 190 10.96 -23.65 18.85
C ASP A 190 11.14 -22.91 17.52
N GLY A 191 12.36 -22.46 17.22
CA GLY A 191 12.68 -21.72 16.00
C GLY A 191 12.32 -22.51 14.74
N TYR A 192 12.49 -23.83 14.76
CA TYR A 192 12.11 -24.68 13.62
C TYR A 192 10.59 -24.65 13.37
N ILE A 193 9.77 -24.72 14.41
CA ILE A 193 8.31 -24.62 14.29
C ILE A 193 7.91 -23.26 13.72
N LEU A 194 8.55 -22.19 14.18
CA LEU A 194 8.28 -20.83 13.69
C LEU A 194 8.65 -20.68 12.19
N GLU A 195 9.81 -21.21 11.79
CA GLU A 195 10.24 -21.21 10.39
C GLU A 195 9.27 -22.02 9.48
N GLN A 196 8.83 -23.21 9.93
CA GLN A 196 7.84 -24.00 9.19
C GLN A 196 6.49 -23.28 9.12
N SER A 197 6.10 -22.55 10.16
CA SER A 197 4.87 -21.75 10.18
C SER A 197 4.96 -20.58 9.19
N VAL A 198 6.09 -19.91 9.10
CA VAL A 198 6.33 -18.86 8.07
C VAL A 198 6.26 -19.46 6.65
N LYS A 199 6.85 -20.64 6.44
CA LYS A 199 6.75 -21.33 5.16
C LYS A 199 5.29 -21.62 4.79
N LEU A 200 4.51 -22.13 5.72
CA LEU A 200 3.09 -22.40 5.51
C LEU A 200 2.30 -21.11 5.26
N LEU A 201 2.62 -20.02 5.98
CA LEU A 201 2.04 -18.71 5.72
C LEU A 201 2.29 -18.26 4.28
N LEU A 202 3.53 -18.34 3.81
CA LEU A 202 3.85 -17.97 2.42
C LEU A 202 3.13 -18.86 1.40
N CYS A 203 2.93 -20.17 1.69
CA CYS A 203 2.12 -21.05 0.85
C CYS A 203 0.67 -20.55 0.75
N TYR A 204 0.05 -20.20 1.88
CA TYR A 204 -1.31 -19.66 1.89
C TYR A 204 -1.39 -18.33 1.14
N LEU A 205 -0.45 -17.41 1.38
CA LEU A 205 -0.42 -16.12 0.66
C LEU A 205 -0.25 -16.30 -0.86
N CYS A 206 0.52 -17.31 -1.30
CA CYS A 206 0.64 -17.65 -2.71
C CYS A 206 -0.64 -18.25 -3.31
N SER A 207 -1.51 -18.85 -2.50
CA SER A 207 -2.75 -19.48 -2.96
C SER A 207 -3.95 -18.53 -2.94
N LEU A 208 -3.81 -17.32 -2.38
CA LEU A 208 -4.88 -16.33 -2.36
C LEU A 208 -5.29 -15.92 -3.77
N PRO A 209 -6.60 -15.67 -4.01
CA PRO A 209 -7.08 -15.07 -5.24
C PRO A 209 -6.40 -13.71 -5.50
N ASN A 210 -6.22 -13.35 -6.76
CA ASN A 210 -5.60 -12.06 -7.12
C ASN A 210 -6.40 -10.84 -6.63
N GLU A 211 -7.68 -11.01 -6.30
CA GLU A 211 -8.55 -9.96 -5.74
C GLU A 211 -8.21 -9.65 -4.28
N ASP A 212 -7.71 -10.64 -3.54
CA ASP A 212 -7.34 -10.54 -2.12
C ASP A 212 -5.85 -10.19 -1.93
N SER A 213 -5.08 -10.23 -3.00
CA SER A 213 -3.69 -9.80 -3.02
C SER A 213 -3.56 -8.53 -3.87
N GLN A 214 -3.37 -7.38 -3.20
CA GLN A 214 -3.03 -6.13 -3.90
C GLN A 214 -1.52 -6.08 -4.04
N TYR A 215 -1.06 -6.32 -5.26
CA TYR A 215 0.35 -6.13 -5.63
C TYR A 215 0.60 -4.64 -5.79
N GLU A 216 1.29 -4.08 -4.84
CA GLU A 216 1.72 -2.70 -4.94
C GLU A 216 3.26 -2.67 -4.89
N ASP A 217 3.87 -2.96 -6.05
CA ASP A 217 5.07 -2.25 -6.40
C ASP A 217 4.65 -0.79 -6.73
N GLU A 218 5.54 0.15 -6.69
CA GLU A 218 5.26 1.55 -7.06
C GLU A 218 4.51 1.61 -8.40
N ASN A 219 4.72 0.65 -9.30
CA ASN A 219 4.03 0.50 -10.58
C ASN A 219 2.60 -0.05 -10.43
N GLY A 220 2.33 -1.04 -9.59
CA GLY A 220 0.99 -1.64 -9.42
C GLY A 220 0.01 -0.71 -8.73
N TYR A 221 0.42 -0.06 -7.65
CA TYR A 221 -0.37 0.99 -6.99
C TYR A 221 -0.53 2.19 -7.92
N THR A 222 0.57 2.66 -8.50
CA THR A 222 0.56 3.78 -9.46
C THR A 222 -0.39 3.50 -10.61
N GLU A 223 -0.35 2.32 -11.23
CA GLU A 223 -1.27 1.95 -12.30
C GLU A 223 -2.71 1.76 -11.79
N GLY A 224 -2.90 1.23 -10.58
CA GLY A 224 -4.20 1.12 -9.92
C GLY A 224 -4.84 2.50 -9.68
N VAL A 225 -4.10 3.43 -9.10
CA VAL A 225 -4.56 4.81 -8.90
C VAL A 225 -4.78 5.52 -10.23
N LYS A 226 -3.87 5.38 -11.20
CA LYS A 226 -4.06 5.92 -12.56
C LYS A 226 -5.37 5.44 -13.17
N LYS A 227 -5.63 4.12 -13.13
CA LYS A 227 -6.88 3.53 -13.67
C LYS A 227 -8.11 4.08 -12.96
N LYS A 228 -8.09 4.19 -11.62
CA LYS A 228 -9.21 4.74 -10.84
C LYS A 228 -9.45 6.22 -11.16
N VAL A 229 -8.38 7.04 -11.23
CA VAL A 229 -8.47 8.47 -11.59
C VAL A 229 -9.05 8.64 -13.00
N ILE A 230 -8.54 7.91 -13.99
CA ILE A 230 -9.04 7.98 -15.37
C ILE A 230 -10.49 7.48 -15.46
N LYS A 231 -10.82 6.36 -14.77
CA LYS A 231 -12.20 5.85 -14.74
C LYS A 231 -13.16 6.88 -14.14
N TYR A 232 -12.78 7.52 -13.03
CA TYR A 232 -13.60 8.57 -12.41
C TYR A 232 -13.78 9.77 -13.34
N ILE A 233 -12.71 10.28 -13.96
CA ILE A 233 -12.79 11.39 -14.91
C ILE A 233 -13.73 11.03 -16.08
N ARG A 234 -13.61 9.84 -16.66
CA ARG A 234 -14.45 9.37 -17.77
C ARG A 234 -15.91 9.21 -17.39
N SER A 235 -16.21 8.72 -16.20
CA SER A 235 -17.59 8.53 -15.74
C SER A 235 -18.28 9.82 -15.31
N SER A 236 -17.51 10.86 -14.93
CA SER A 236 -18.04 12.06 -14.30
C SER A 236 -17.51 13.37 -14.91
N TYR A 237 -17.00 13.34 -16.15
CA TYR A 237 -16.28 14.45 -16.78
C TYR A 237 -17.01 15.81 -16.72
N SER A 238 -18.35 15.83 -16.74
CA SER A 238 -19.12 17.08 -16.69
C SER A 238 -19.02 17.79 -15.33
N SER A 239 -18.86 17.05 -14.23
CA SER A 239 -18.89 17.55 -12.84
C SER A 239 -17.70 17.15 -11.99
N ALA A 240 -16.76 16.34 -12.51
CA ALA A 240 -15.65 15.79 -11.73
C ALA A 240 -14.80 16.85 -11.03
N THR A 241 -14.49 16.60 -9.75
CA THR A 241 -13.66 17.46 -8.92
C THR A 241 -12.46 16.68 -8.34
N LEU A 242 -11.34 17.38 -8.09
CA LEU A 242 -10.19 16.80 -7.43
C LEU A 242 -10.53 16.33 -6.00
N THR A 243 -11.42 17.03 -5.32
CA THR A 243 -11.83 16.72 -3.93
C THR A 243 -12.58 15.38 -3.88
N GLU A 244 -13.54 15.16 -4.77
CA GLU A 244 -14.27 13.90 -4.86
C GLU A 244 -13.37 12.74 -5.30
N ALA A 245 -12.47 12.97 -6.27
CA ALA A 245 -11.46 11.98 -6.66
C ALA A 245 -10.57 11.58 -5.49
N ALA A 246 -10.14 12.53 -4.69
CA ALA A 246 -9.33 12.29 -3.50
C ALA A 246 -10.11 11.51 -2.43
N GLN A 247 -11.36 11.88 -2.17
CA GLN A 247 -12.24 11.19 -1.22
C GLN A 247 -12.48 9.72 -1.64
N MET A 248 -12.75 9.48 -2.92
CA MET A 248 -12.93 8.12 -3.47
C MET A 248 -11.68 7.24 -3.28
N LEU A 249 -10.50 7.85 -3.29
CA LEU A 249 -9.22 7.16 -3.13
C LEU A 249 -8.71 7.11 -1.68
N GLY A 250 -9.44 7.71 -0.72
CA GLY A 250 -8.98 7.85 0.66
C GLY A 250 -7.78 8.78 0.84
N LEU A 251 -7.57 9.73 -0.10
CA LEU A 251 -6.43 10.63 -0.14
C LEU A 251 -6.82 12.09 0.17
N SER A 252 -5.86 12.91 0.62
CA SER A 252 -6.11 14.35 0.66
C SER A 252 -6.04 14.97 -0.75
N PRO A 253 -6.86 16.02 -1.04
CA PRO A 253 -6.80 16.69 -2.35
C PRO A 253 -5.41 17.23 -2.70
N THR A 254 -4.69 17.76 -1.70
CA THR A 254 -3.32 18.28 -1.88
C THR A 254 -2.35 17.17 -2.28
N TYR A 255 -2.47 16.01 -1.64
CA TYR A 255 -1.65 14.85 -1.97
C TYR A 255 -1.97 14.35 -3.39
N LEU A 256 -3.25 14.09 -3.70
CA LEU A 256 -3.65 13.60 -5.02
C LEU A 256 -3.25 14.57 -6.15
N SER A 257 -3.32 15.88 -5.93
CA SER A 257 -2.85 16.87 -6.90
C SER A 257 -1.38 16.71 -7.25
N ARG A 258 -0.51 16.58 -6.22
CA ARG A 258 0.94 16.36 -6.41
C ARG A 258 1.23 15.02 -7.06
N TRP A 259 0.52 13.99 -6.63
CA TRP A 259 0.63 12.64 -7.16
C TRP A 259 0.28 12.59 -8.65
N ILE A 260 -0.85 13.22 -9.07
CA ILE A 260 -1.24 13.31 -10.48
C ILE A 260 -0.19 14.04 -11.30
N CYS A 261 0.32 15.18 -10.83
CA CYS A 261 1.38 15.90 -11.53
C CYS A 261 2.64 15.04 -11.73
N ARG A 262 3.03 14.25 -10.71
CA ARG A 262 4.20 13.36 -10.78
C ARG A 262 4.01 12.22 -11.78
N HIS A 263 2.85 11.55 -11.77
CA HIS A 263 2.65 10.29 -12.51
C HIS A 263 1.99 10.45 -13.89
N PHE A 264 1.28 11.55 -14.12
CA PHE A 264 0.71 11.89 -15.44
C PHE A 264 1.46 13.02 -16.17
N GLY A 265 2.37 13.71 -15.50
CA GLY A 265 3.07 14.87 -16.05
C GLY A 265 2.20 16.11 -16.25
N VAL A 266 0.92 16.06 -15.83
CA VAL A 266 -0.06 17.15 -16.00
C VAL A 266 -0.97 17.26 -14.78
N SER A 267 -1.69 18.37 -14.62
CA SER A 267 -2.63 18.55 -13.51
C SER A 267 -3.93 17.76 -13.70
N PHE A 268 -4.68 17.53 -12.60
CA PHE A 268 -6.05 16.99 -12.67
C PHE A 268 -6.95 17.79 -13.61
N LYS A 269 -6.86 19.11 -13.54
CA LYS A 269 -7.62 20.01 -14.41
C LYS A 269 -7.31 19.77 -15.90
N GLU A 270 -6.06 19.53 -16.22
CA GLU A 270 -5.63 19.25 -17.60
C GLU A 270 -6.13 17.87 -18.07
N LEU A 271 -6.08 16.82 -17.22
CA LEU A 271 -6.65 15.52 -17.53
C LEU A 271 -8.16 15.62 -17.79
N LEU A 272 -8.87 16.30 -16.90
CA LEU A 272 -10.31 16.51 -17.05
C LEU A 272 -10.65 17.29 -18.32
N MET A 273 -9.87 18.32 -18.63
CA MET A 273 -10.06 19.11 -19.83
C MET A 273 -9.82 18.28 -21.10
N ARG A 274 -8.82 17.41 -21.13
CA ARG A 274 -8.58 16.48 -22.24
C ARG A 274 -9.81 15.60 -22.49
N GLU A 275 -10.31 14.93 -21.46
CA GLU A 275 -11.50 14.06 -21.58
C GLU A 275 -12.71 14.83 -22.08
N ARG A 276 -13.00 16.02 -21.54
CA ARG A 276 -14.11 16.88 -22.00
C ARG A 276 -14.02 17.23 -23.48
N PHE A 277 -12.82 17.56 -23.96
CA PHE A 277 -12.60 17.89 -25.37
C PHE A 277 -12.66 16.66 -26.28
N ASP A 278 -12.22 15.49 -25.80
CA ASP A 278 -12.36 14.23 -26.55
C ASP A 278 -13.83 13.88 -26.71
N VAL A 279 -14.64 13.94 -25.63
CA VAL A 279 -16.10 13.77 -25.71
C VAL A 279 -16.76 14.79 -26.64
N ALA A 280 -16.35 16.08 -26.57
CA ALA A 280 -16.87 17.12 -27.46
C ALA A 280 -16.56 16.81 -28.92
N SER A 281 -15.36 16.36 -29.24
CA SER A 281 -14.94 16.00 -30.59
C SER A 281 -15.75 14.84 -31.15
N ASP A 282 -16.05 13.85 -30.32
CA ASP A 282 -16.89 12.70 -30.68
C ASP A 282 -18.34 13.11 -30.90
N LEU A 283 -18.93 13.91 -30.02
CA LEU A 283 -20.29 14.44 -30.19
C LEU A 283 -20.43 15.31 -31.43
N LEU A 284 -19.42 16.12 -31.76
CA LEU A 284 -19.42 16.93 -32.97
C LEU A 284 -19.42 16.07 -34.23
N ARG A 285 -18.77 14.92 -34.25
CA ARG A 285 -18.69 14.01 -35.41
C ARG A 285 -19.90 13.07 -35.53
N THR A 286 -20.43 12.62 -34.38
CA THR A 286 -21.41 11.53 -34.34
C THR A 286 -22.84 12.02 -34.17
N THR A 287 -23.05 13.32 -33.85
CA THR A 287 -24.39 13.86 -33.58
C THR A 287 -24.64 15.19 -34.28
N ALA A 288 -25.95 15.51 -34.45
CA ALA A 288 -26.41 16.82 -34.93
C ALA A 288 -26.67 17.82 -33.80
N LEU A 289 -26.30 17.52 -32.56
CA LEU A 289 -26.53 18.38 -31.39
C LEU A 289 -25.98 19.81 -31.62
N PRO A 290 -26.72 20.85 -31.25
CA PRO A 290 -26.19 22.23 -31.26
C PRO A 290 -24.88 22.33 -30.49
N ILE A 291 -23.93 23.13 -31.00
CA ILE A 291 -22.60 23.28 -30.33
C ILE A 291 -22.77 23.82 -28.91
N GLY A 292 -23.75 24.72 -28.68
CA GLY A 292 -24.07 25.20 -27.35
C GLY A 292 -24.45 24.10 -26.36
N ASP A 293 -25.26 23.15 -26.82
CA ASP A 293 -25.71 22.01 -25.99
C ASP A 293 -24.55 21.06 -25.69
N ILE A 294 -23.63 20.84 -26.63
CA ILE A 294 -22.40 20.06 -26.42
C ILE A 294 -21.52 20.73 -25.34
N ILE A 295 -21.38 22.07 -25.39
CA ILE A 295 -20.59 22.82 -24.40
C ILE A 295 -21.14 22.62 -22.98
N VAL A 296 -22.46 22.73 -22.82
CA VAL A 296 -23.12 22.49 -21.53
C VAL A 296 -22.96 21.02 -21.10
N HIS A 297 -23.18 20.09 -22.04
CA HIS A 297 -23.09 18.65 -21.75
C HIS A 297 -21.71 18.23 -21.20
N ILE A 298 -20.63 18.82 -21.72
CA ILE A 298 -19.28 18.52 -21.26
C ILE A 298 -18.85 19.32 -20.01
N GLY A 299 -19.77 20.10 -19.41
CA GLY A 299 -19.54 20.84 -18.17
C GLY A 299 -18.80 22.16 -18.34
N TYR A 300 -18.98 22.86 -19.47
CA TYR A 300 -18.51 24.24 -19.63
C TYR A 300 -19.69 25.23 -19.63
N GLU A 301 -19.53 26.31 -18.88
CA GLU A 301 -20.46 27.43 -18.85
C GLU A 301 -20.02 28.55 -19.82
N ASN A 302 -18.71 28.70 -20.04
CA ASN A 302 -18.15 29.77 -20.87
C ASN A 302 -17.89 29.26 -22.29
N SER A 303 -18.83 29.60 -23.20
CA SER A 303 -18.73 29.25 -24.61
C SER A 303 -17.50 29.86 -25.32
N SER A 304 -17.15 31.11 -25.02
CA SER A 304 -15.97 31.76 -25.62
C SER A 304 -14.65 31.09 -25.28
N TYR A 305 -14.52 30.65 -24.01
CA TYR A 305 -13.37 29.87 -23.57
C TYR A 305 -13.30 28.52 -24.30
N PHE A 306 -14.41 27.80 -24.41
CA PHE A 306 -14.47 26.53 -25.12
C PHE A 306 -14.02 26.70 -26.59
N HIS A 307 -14.58 27.66 -27.33
CA HIS A 307 -14.22 27.89 -28.73
C HIS A 307 -12.72 28.17 -28.92
N LYS A 308 -12.13 28.98 -28.04
CA LYS A 308 -10.70 29.31 -28.05
C LYS A 308 -9.83 28.07 -27.81
N GLU A 309 -10.13 27.30 -26.74
CA GLU A 309 -9.39 26.08 -26.41
C GLU A 309 -9.57 24.97 -27.44
N PHE A 310 -10.79 24.79 -27.97
CA PHE A 310 -11.04 23.82 -29.04
C PHE A 310 -10.19 24.12 -30.28
N LYS A 311 -10.18 25.39 -30.73
CA LYS A 311 -9.35 25.80 -31.88
C LYS A 311 -7.86 25.57 -31.61
N LYS A 312 -7.40 25.85 -30.41
CA LYS A 312 -6.01 25.62 -30.01
C LYS A 312 -5.62 24.13 -30.06
N ARG A 313 -6.53 23.23 -29.64
CA ARG A 313 -6.27 21.79 -29.57
C ARG A 313 -6.40 21.09 -30.91
N PHE A 314 -7.42 21.44 -31.67
CA PHE A 314 -7.79 20.75 -32.92
C PHE A 314 -7.43 21.54 -34.18
N GLY A 315 -6.80 22.71 -34.04
CA GLY A 315 -6.37 23.54 -35.17
C GLY A 315 -7.48 24.29 -35.87
N MET A 316 -8.77 24.00 -35.57
CA MET A 316 -9.93 24.57 -36.23
C MET A 316 -11.11 24.78 -35.29
N THR A 317 -12.12 25.54 -35.76
CA THR A 317 -13.32 25.79 -34.96
C THR A 317 -14.19 24.55 -34.84
N PRO A 318 -15.02 24.41 -33.76
CA PRO A 318 -15.97 23.29 -33.63
C PRO A 318 -16.89 23.13 -34.85
N LYS A 319 -17.33 24.25 -35.45
CA LYS A 319 -18.16 24.26 -36.65
C LYS A 319 -17.44 23.67 -37.85
N SER A 320 -16.15 24.04 -38.03
CA SER A 320 -15.35 23.49 -39.14
C SER A 320 -15.04 22.02 -38.93
N TYR A 321 -14.77 21.63 -37.66
CA TYR A 321 -14.48 20.25 -37.27
C TYR A 321 -15.64 19.31 -37.57
N ARG A 322 -16.90 19.73 -37.27
CA ARG A 322 -18.09 18.97 -37.58
C ARG A 322 -18.25 18.71 -39.09
N ARG A 323 -17.90 19.73 -39.92
CA ARG A 323 -18.03 19.62 -41.39
C ARG A 323 -17.02 18.69 -42.05
N GLN A 324 -15.90 18.39 -41.37
CA GLN A 324 -14.89 17.47 -41.89
C GLN A 324 -15.18 15.99 -41.52
N GLY A 325 -16.05 15.74 -40.53
CA GLY A 325 -16.43 14.42 -40.10
C GLY A 325 -17.72 13.88 -40.70
N THR A 326 -18.41 14.71 -41.53
CA THR A 326 -19.52 14.33 -42.40
C THR A 326 -19.02 14.22 -43.85
#